data_c722a9be0e1752d1f250143deda13f2c
#
_entry.id   c722a9be0e1752d1f250143deda13f2c
#
_cell.length_a   1.000
_cell.length_b   1.000
_cell.length_c   1.000
_cell.angle_alpha   90.00
_cell.angle_beta   90.00
_cell.angle_gamma   90.00
#
_symmetry.space_group_name_H-M   'P 1'
#
loop_
_entity.id
_entity.type
_entity.pdbx_description
1 polymer ?
#
loop_
_entity_poly.entity_id
_entity_poly.type
_entity_poly.pdbx_seq_one_letter_code
_entity_poly.pdbx_strand_id
1 'polypeptide(L)'
;LNIESLERFIEIHEIKGRIIRLNVPTPTVESAAHAVGTTADRIVKSLLFLIEGQPTLVITPGTDRVDNKKIAKHFNVSRKRIKLADPQTVLAVTGYEVGAVPPFGHHRKLSVILEERIFQQELVYAGGGSKEALLEVRPEEILRVTNAVVLNLQVDSQMEHE
;
A
#
# COMPACT_ATOMS: atom_id res chain seq x y z
N LEU A 1 -10.82 -10.77 -6.60
CA LEU A 1 -11.43 -9.80 -5.71
C LEU A 1 -11.70 -8.48 -6.46
N ASN A 2 -12.56 -7.65 -5.94
CA ASN A 2 -13.03 -6.44 -6.59
C ASN A 2 -13.50 -5.41 -5.54
N ILE A 3 -14.09 -4.30 -6.01
CA ILE A 3 -14.61 -3.25 -5.11
C ILE A 3 -15.62 -3.83 -4.12
N GLU A 4 -16.52 -4.66 -4.58
CA GLU A 4 -17.59 -5.23 -3.75
C GLU A 4 -17.03 -6.13 -2.65
N SER A 5 -16.00 -6.91 -2.93
CA SER A 5 -15.34 -7.74 -1.90
C SER A 5 -14.63 -6.85 -0.86
N LEU A 6 -14.03 -5.75 -1.29
CA LEU A 6 -13.41 -4.80 -0.36
C LEU A 6 -14.47 -4.08 0.50
N GLU A 7 -15.57 -3.66 -0.11
CA GLU A 7 -16.69 -3.06 0.63
C GLU A 7 -17.22 -4.00 1.70
N ARG A 8 -17.36 -5.28 1.37
CA ARG A 8 -17.82 -6.31 2.32
C ARG A 8 -16.83 -6.50 3.47
N PHE A 9 -15.54 -6.51 3.16
CA PHE A 9 -14.49 -6.62 4.18
C PHE A 9 -14.54 -5.43 5.15
N ILE A 10 -14.68 -4.22 4.61
CA ILE A 10 -14.79 -3.00 5.40
C ILE A 10 -16.01 -3.08 6.35
N GLU A 11 -17.15 -3.53 5.83
CA GLU A 11 -18.37 -3.65 6.62
C GLU A 11 -18.25 -4.70 7.71
N ILE A 12 -17.76 -5.89 7.37
CA ILE A 12 -17.63 -7.01 8.32
C ILE A 12 -16.68 -6.67 9.46
N HIS A 13 -15.59 -5.98 9.17
CA HIS A 13 -14.58 -5.63 10.17
C HIS A 13 -14.79 -4.24 10.78
N GLU A 14 -15.90 -3.60 10.49
CA GLU A 14 -16.27 -2.29 11.03
C GLU A 14 -15.15 -1.26 10.85
N ILE A 15 -14.57 -1.23 9.65
CA ILE A 15 -13.46 -0.35 9.32
C ILE A 15 -13.99 1.04 9.00
N LYS A 16 -13.36 2.06 9.58
CA LYS A 16 -13.68 3.47 9.30
C LYS A 16 -12.92 3.90 8.05
N GLY A 17 -13.56 3.75 6.92
CA GLY A 17 -13.01 4.11 5.62
C GLY A 17 -14.11 4.06 4.60
N ARG A 18 -13.89 4.69 3.45
CA ARG A 18 -14.86 4.65 2.37
C ARG A 18 -14.18 4.50 1.02
N ILE A 19 -14.84 3.78 0.14
CA ILE A 19 -14.39 3.61 -1.23
C ILE A 19 -14.98 4.74 -2.06
N ILE A 20 -14.12 5.44 -2.78
CA ILE A 20 -14.50 6.47 -3.73
C ILE A 20 -14.42 5.87 -5.11
N ARG A 21 -15.58 5.70 -5.77
CA ARG A 21 -15.65 5.21 -7.14
C ARG A 21 -15.44 6.37 -8.09
N LEU A 22 -14.53 6.19 -9.03
CA LEU A 22 -14.22 7.16 -10.05
C LEU A 22 -14.73 6.63 -11.39
N ASN A 23 -15.01 7.53 -12.34
CA ASN A 23 -15.48 7.11 -13.65
C ASN A 23 -14.34 6.87 -14.63
N VAL A 24 -13.11 7.09 -14.20
CA VAL A 24 -11.90 6.97 -15.01
C VAL A 24 -10.81 6.29 -14.19
N PRO A 25 -9.91 5.55 -14.85
CA PRO A 25 -8.75 5.01 -14.14
C PRO A 25 -7.78 6.12 -13.73
N THR A 26 -7.08 5.88 -12.61
CA THR A 26 -6.09 6.81 -12.09
C THR A 26 -4.73 6.10 -12.04
N PRO A 27 -4.03 5.98 -13.19
CA PRO A 27 -2.81 5.19 -13.28
C PRO A 27 -1.59 5.80 -12.58
N THR A 28 -1.63 7.10 -12.25
CA THR A 28 -0.52 7.77 -11.59
C THR A 28 -0.95 8.36 -10.26
N VAL A 29 0.05 8.67 -9.41
CA VAL A 29 -0.17 9.36 -8.14
C VAL A 29 -0.86 10.71 -8.37
N GLU A 30 -0.40 11.44 -9.37
CA GLU A 30 -0.93 12.77 -9.72
C GLU A 30 -2.38 12.68 -10.19
N SER A 31 -2.71 11.70 -11.03
CA SER A 31 -4.09 11.53 -11.51
C SER A 31 -5.02 11.12 -10.39
N ALA A 32 -4.56 10.27 -9.45
CA ALA A 32 -5.34 9.89 -8.28
C ALA A 32 -5.60 11.09 -7.37
N ALA A 33 -4.57 11.87 -7.08
CA ALA A 33 -4.70 13.07 -6.25
C ALA A 33 -5.67 14.07 -6.85
N HIS A 34 -5.56 14.33 -8.15
CA HIS A 34 -6.45 15.22 -8.86
C HIS A 34 -7.91 14.74 -8.81
N ALA A 35 -8.13 13.45 -9.02
CA ALA A 35 -9.48 12.87 -9.07
C ALA A 35 -10.25 13.01 -7.74
N VAL A 36 -9.57 12.98 -6.60
CA VAL A 36 -10.20 13.13 -5.28
C VAL A 36 -10.00 14.52 -4.66
N GLY A 37 -9.36 15.43 -5.40
CA GLY A 37 -9.17 16.81 -4.95
C GLY A 37 -8.18 16.96 -3.80
N THR A 38 -7.13 16.15 -3.78
CA THR A 38 -6.11 16.17 -2.75
C THR A 38 -4.71 16.38 -3.35
N THR A 39 -3.69 16.29 -2.53
CA THR A 39 -2.30 16.44 -2.93
C THR A 39 -1.61 15.08 -3.04
N ALA A 40 -0.56 15.00 -3.85
CA ALA A 40 0.12 13.74 -4.16
C ALA A 40 0.68 13.04 -2.91
N ASP A 41 1.06 13.79 -1.88
CA ASP A 41 1.61 13.25 -0.64
C ASP A 41 0.58 12.47 0.20
N ARG A 42 -0.71 12.57 -0.12
CA ARG A 42 -1.77 11.80 0.54
C ARG A 42 -2.13 10.52 -0.20
N ILE A 43 -1.55 10.30 -1.35
CA ILE A 43 -1.74 9.04 -2.09
C ILE A 43 -0.71 8.04 -1.59
N VAL A 44 -1.18 6.87 -1.16
CA VAL A 44 -0.29 5.78 -0.74
C VAL A 44 -0.41 4.62 -1.73
N LYS A 45 0.65 3.86 -1.86
CA LYS A 45 0.69 2.66 -2.69
C LYS A 45 1.00 1.45 -1.84
N SER A 46 0.42 0.32 -2.23
CA SER A 46 0.64 -0.97 -1.60
C SER A 46 1.50 -1.81 -2.53
N LEU A 47 2.73 -2.08 -2.10
CA LEU A 47 3.72 -2.84 -2.88
C LEU A 47 3.89 -4.21 -2.26
N LEU A 48 3.76 -5.26 -3.05
CA LEU A 48 4.00 -6.62 -2.57
C LEU A 48 5.46 -6.97 -2.78
N PHE A 49 6.16 -7.22 -1.68
CA PHE A 49 7.54 -7.71 -1.72
C PHE A 49 7.57 -9.20 -1.37
N LEU A 50 8.49 -9.91 -1.98
CA LEU A 50 8.84 -11.27 -1.59
C LEU A 50 10.16 -11.19 -0.82
N ILE A 51 10.10 -11.54 0.45
CA ILE A 51 11.26 -11.51 1.36
C ILE A 51 11.60 -12.96 1.66
N GLU A 52 12.68 -13.45 1.10
CA GLU A 52 13.02 -14.89 1.11
C GLU A 52 11.84 -15.74 0.62
N GLY A 53 11.15 -15.26 -0.41
CA GLY A 53 9.99 -15.93 -0.98
C GLY A 53 8.67 -15.71 -0.23
N GLN A 54 8.68 -15.05 0.92
CA GLN A 54 7.47 -14.79 1.71
C GLN A 54 6.86 -13.44 1.34
N PRO A 55 5.57 -13.38 1.05
CA PRO A 55 4.93 -12.13 0.67
C PRO A 55 4.74 -11.20 1.87
N THR A 56 5.11 -9.95 1.68
CA THR A 56 4.92 -8.88 2.65
C THR A 56 4.44 -7.64 1.91
N LEU A 57 3.36 -7.05 2.38
CA LEU A 57 2.82 -5.83 1.79
C LEU A 57 3.46 -4.62 2.44
N VAL A 58 4.04 -3.74 1.63
CA VAL A 58 4.64 -2.50 2.09
C VAL A 58 3.78 -1.35 1.62
N ILE A 59 3.29 -0.55 2.57
CA ILE A 59 2.44 0.60 2.28
C ILE A 59 3.26 1.87 2.53
N THR A 60 3.38 2.69 1.49
CA THR A 60 4.29 3.84 1.48
C THR A 60 3.63 5.02 0.74
N PRO A 61 4.00 6.26 1.06
CA PRO A 61 3.57 7.38 0.21
C PRO A 61 3.91 7.12 -1.25
N GLY A 62 2.96 7.39 -2.14
CA GLY A 62 3.10 7.09 -3.56
C GLY A 62 4.22 7.85 -4.26
N THR A 63 4.63 8.98 -3.69
CA THR A 63 5.73 9.82 -4.19
C THR A 63 7.11 9.34 -3.77
N ASP A 64 7.17 8.35 -2.86
CA ASP A 64 8.42 7.94 -2.23
C ASP A 64 8.97 6.65 -2.80
N ARG A 65 10.29 6.50 -2.67
CA ARG A 65 10.99 5.26 -2.98
C ARG A 65 11.27 4.50 -1.70
N VAL A 66 11.06 3.18 -1.75
CA VAL A 66 11.36 2.30 -0.64
C VAL A 66 12.83 1.86 -0.72
N ASP A 67 13.54 1.96 0.39
CA ASP A 67 14.91 1.49 0.49
C ASP A 67 14.94 0.01 0.87
N ASN A 68 15.26 -0.84 -0.10
CA ASN A 68 15.33 -2.29 0.11
C ASN A 68 16.36 -2.69 1.17
N LYS A 69 17.40 -1.89 1.37
CA LYS A 69 18.41 -2.15 2.41
C LYS A 69 17.78 -2.08 3.81
N LYS A 70 16.84 -1.16 4.00
CA LYS A 70 16.15 -1.00 5.29
C LYS A 70 15.20 -2.15 5.56
N ILE A 71 14.53 -2.67 4.53
CA ILE A 71 13.71 -3.87 4.65
C ILE A 71 14.61 -5.07 5.02
N ALA A 72 15.71 -5.23 4.31
CA ALA A 72 16.65 -6.33 4.54
C ALA A 72 17.22 -6.30 5.98
N LYS A 73 17.56 -5.11 6.47
CA LYS A 73 18.05 -4.93 7.83
C LYS A 73 17.02 -5.34 8.87
N HIS A 74 15.77 -4.94 8.67
CA HIS A 74 14.68 -5.29 9.59
C HIS A 74 14.50 -6.81 9.71
N PHE A 75 14.54 -7.52 8.58
CA PHE A 75 14.38 -8.99 8.55
C PHE A 75 15.68 -9.75 8.75
N ASN A 76 16.81 -9.05 8.89
CA ASN A 76 18.13 -9.65 9.03
C ASN A 76 18.44 -10.63 7.89
N VAL A 77 18.20 -10.18 6.67
CA VAL A 77 18.45 -10.95 5.45
C VAL A 77 19.31 -10.15 4.48
N SER A 78 19.88 -10.82 3.49
CA SER A 78 20.61 -10.15 2.42
C SER A 78 19.64 -9.34 1.55
N ARG A 79 20.07 -8.18 1.10
CA ARG A 79 19.30 -7.33 0.17
C ARG A 79 18.87 -8.12 -1.09
N LYS A 80 19.66 -9.09 -1.51
CA LYS A 80 19.35 -9.95 -2.66
C LYS A 80 18.09 -10.78 -2.46
N ARG A 81 17.66 -10.95 -1.22
CA ARG A 81 16.47 -11.73 -0.86
C ARG A 81 15.20 -10.87 -0.87
N ILE A 82 15.32 -9.56 -1.13
CA ILE A 82 14.19 -8.63 -1.20
C ILE A 82 13.87 -8.40 -2.66
N LYS A 83 12.68 -8.84 -3.09
CA LYS A 83 12.25 -8.71 -4.49
C LYS A 83 10.84 -8.15 -4.55
N LEU A 84 10.62 -7.22 -5.46
CA LEU A 84 9.27 -6.76 -5.76
C LEU A 84 8.55 -7.86 -6.55
N ALA A 85 7.35 -8.23 -6.14
CA ALA A 85 6.57 -9.25 -6.82
C ALA A 85 6.12 -8.77 -8.20
N ASP A 86 6.08 -9.69 -9.17
CA ASP A 86 5.55 -9.37 -10.50
C ASP A 86 4.01 -9.27 -10.46
N PRO A 87 3.38 -8.71 -11.52
CA PRO A 87 1.93 -8.54 -11.54
C PRO A 87 1.12 -9.82 -11.37
N GLN A 88 1.60 -10.96 -11.90
CA GLN A 88 0.91 -12.23 -11.75
C GLN A 88 0.92 -12.69 -10.31
N THR A 89 2.06 -12.55 -9.62
CA THR A 89 2.21 -12.89 -8.21
C THR A 89 1.34 -11.98 -7.34
N VAL A 90 1.31 -10.68 -7.64
CA VAL A 90 0.46 -9.72 -6.92
C VAL A 90 -1.01 -10.18 -7.00
N LEU A 91 -1.49 -10.49 -8.20
CA LEU A 91 -2.87 -10.94 -8.38
C LEU A 91 -3.15 -12.25 -7.65
N ALA A 92 -2.25 -13.23 -7.77
CA ALA A 92 -2.41 -14.54 -7.13
C ALA A 92 -2.42 -14.45 -5.60
N VAL A 93 -1.56 -13.62 -5.03
CA VAL A 93 -1.42 -13.50 -3.57
C VAL A 93 -2.49 -12.59 -2.96
N THR A 94 -2.74 -11.44 -3.57
CA THR A 94 -3.66 -10.44 -2.99
C THR A 94 -5.09 -10.58 -3.48
N GLY A 95 -5.28 -11.10 -4.69
CA GLY A 95 -6.59 -11.13 -5.36
C GLY A 95 -6.90 -9.85 -6.13
N TYR A 96 -6.00 -8.88 -6.12
CA TYR A 96 -6.18 -7.59 -6.79
C TYR A 96 -5.04 -7.34 -7.78
N GLU A 97 -5.34 -6.56 -8.82
CA GLU A 97 -4.34 -6.13 -9.78
C GLU A 97 -3.39 -5.08 -9.20
N VAL A 98 -2.18 -5.02 -9.72
CA VAL A 98 -1.23 -3.95 -9.42
C VAL A 98 -1.90 -2.59 -9.64
N GLY A 99 -1.75 -1.68 -8.70
CA GLY A 99 -2.38 -0.36 -8.74
C GLY A 99 -3.76 -0.32 -8.12
N ALA A 100 -4.39 -1.48 -7.87
CA ALA A 100 -5.71 -1.58 -7.24
C ALA A 100 -5.65 -2.22 -5.86
N VAL A 101 -4.49 -2.64 -5.40
CA VAL A 101 -4.32 -3.39 -4.15
C VAL A 101 -4.64 -2.52 -2.95
N PRO A 102 -5.66 -2.88 -2.16
CA PRO A 102 -5.96 -2.17 -0.92
C PRO A 102 -4.99 -2.56 0.19
N PRO A 103 -4.97 -1.81 1.30
CA PRO A 103 -4.08 -2.13 2.42
C PRO A 103 -4.49 -3.37 3.22
N PHE A 104 -5.68 -3.90 2.99
CA PHE A 104 -6.24 -5.06 3.69
C PHE A 104 -7.30 -5.74 2.83
N GLY A 105 -7.86 -6.87 3.32
CA GLY A 105 -8.92 -7.57 2.59
C GLY A 105 -8.42 -8.44 1.44
N HIS A 106 -7.22 -8.99 1.56
CA HIS A 106 -6.60 -9.81 0.52
C HIS A 106 -7.08 -11.26 0.58
N HIS A 107 -6.76 -12.05 -0.47
CA HIS A 107 -7.08 -13.49 -0.52
C HIS A 107 -6.62 -14.23 0.73
N ARG A 108 -5.44 -13.87 1.22
CA ARG A 108 -4.92 -14.39 2.47
C ARG A 108 -4.39 -13.24 3.30
N LYS A 109 -4.35 -13.43 4.61
CA LYS A 109 -3.79 -12.41 5.49
C LYS A 109 -2.30 -12.28 5.23
N LEU A 110 -1.85 -11.05 5.00
CA LEU A 110 -0.45 -10.74 4.73
C LEU A 110 0.18 -10.03 5.92
N SER A 111 1.49 -10.22 6.07
CA SER A 111 2.30 -9.33 6.90
C SER A 111 2.35 -7.97 6.23
N VAL A 112 2.19 -6.90 7.00
CA VAL A 112 2.15 -5.53 6.48
C VAL A 112 3.19 -4.67 7.18
N ILE A 113 3.90 -3.88 6.39
CA ILE A 113 4.80 -2.83 6.87
C ILE A 113 4.24 -1.49 6.42
N LEU A 114 4.12 -0.56 7.37
CA LEU A 114 3.73 0.82 7.08
C LEU A 114 4.96 1.72 7.16
N GLU A 115 5.20 2.48 6.10
CA GLU A 115 6.20 3.55 6.13
C GLU A 115 5.71 4.64 7.09
N GLU A 116 6.54 5.03 8.05
CA GLU A 116 6.14 5.91 9.16
C GLU A 116 5.59 7.26 8.71
N ARG A 117 6.01 7.76 7.54
CA ARG A 117 5.58 9.09 7.07
C ARG A 117 4.13 9.17 6.66
N ILE A 118 3.44 8.04 6.44
CA ILE A 118 2.00 8.09 6.15
C ILE A 118 1.22 8.68 7.32
N PHE A 119 1.75 8.58 8.53
CA PHE A 119 1.10 9.12 9.74
C PHE A 119 1.18 10.64 9.84
N GLN A 120 1.91 11.31 8.95
CA GLN A 120 1.90 12.77 8.86
C GLN A 120 0.60 13.30 8.25
N GLN A 121 -0.17 12.42 7.59
CA GLN A 121 -1.44 12.78 6.98
C GLN A 121 -2.58 12.31 7.86
N GLU A 122 -3.63 13.12 7.96
CA GLU A 122 -4.85 12.73 8.67
C GLU A 122 -5.63 11.66 7.90
N LEU A 123 -5.75 11.85 6.59
CA LEU A 123 -6.38 10.90 5.67
C LEU A 123 -5.43 10.58 4.53
N VAL A 124 -5.43 9.32 4.11
CA VAL A 124 -4.69 8.87 2.93
C VAL A 124 -5.65 8.17 1.97
N TYR A 125 -5.21 8.07 0.72
CA TYR A 125 -5.98 7.43 -0.35
C TYR A 125 -5.16 6.27 -0.89
N ALA A 126 -5.69 5.07 -0.69
CA ALA A 126 -5.04 3.81 -1.05
C ALA A 126 -5.77 3.12 -2.19
N GLY A 127 -5.26 1.98 -2.63
CA GLY A 127 -5.95 1.16 -3.63
C GLY A 127 -7.35 0.80 -3.16
N GLY A 128 -8.32 0.93 -4.06
CA GLY A 128 -9.74 0.75 -3.76
C GLY A 128 -10.36 -0.53 -4.34
N GLY A 129 -9.53 -1.48 -4.76
CA GLY A 129 -10.01 -2.75 -5.31
C GLY A 129 -10.20 -2.76 -6.81
N SER A 130 -10.11 -1.63 -7.47
CA SER A 130 -10.16 -1.45 -8.91
C SER A 130 -9.32 -0.26 -9.29
N LYS A 131 -8.86 -0.21 -10.55
CA LYS A 131 -8.13 0.94 -11.08
C LYS A 131 -8.98 2.23 -11.13
N GLU A 132 -10.28 2.09 -10.95
CA GLU A 132 -11.25 3.19 -10.99
C GLU A 132 -11.82 3.50 -9.60
N ALA A 133 -11.14 3.09 -8.54
CA ALA A 133 -11.57 3.36 -7.19
C ALA A 133 -10.39 3.59 -6.25
N LEU A 134 -10.61 4.44 -5.25
CA LEU A 134 -9.64 4.70 -4.19
C LEU A 134 -10.31 4.46 -2.83
N LEU A 135 -9.52 4.02 -1.87
CA LEU A 135 -9.95 3.88 -0.48
C LEU A 135 -9.45 5.08 0.32
N GLU A 136 -10.38 5.87 0.84
CA GLU A 136 -10.07 6.96 1.78
C GLU A 136 -10.10 6.41 3.19
N VAL A 137 -9.00 6.53 3.91
CA VAL A 137 -8.84 5.90 5.23
C VAL A 137 -7.78 6.64 6.05
N ARG A 138 -7.90 6.59 7.36
CA ARG A 138 -6.87 7.10 8.27
C ARG A 138 -5.72 6.10 8.39
N PRO A 139 -4.46 6.56 8.46
CA PRO A 139 -3.33 5.65 8.67
C PRO A 139 -3.48 4.78 9.93
N GLU A 140 -4.01 5.34 11.01
CA GLU A 140 -4.22 4.60 12.26
C GLU A 140 -5.19 3.43 12.09
N GLU A 141 -6.17 3.58 11.20
CA GLU A 141 -7.13 2.52 10.91
C GLU A 141 -6.47 1.38 10.14
N ILE A 142 -5.58 1.71 9.21
CA ILE A 142 -4.78 0.69 8.51
C ILE A 142 -3.95 -0.10 9.53
N LEU A 143 -3.29 0.61 10.44
CA LEU A 143 -2.48 -0.02 11.49
C LEU A 143 -3.32 -0.97 12.35
N ARG A 144 -4.48 -0.52 12.79
CA ARG A 144 -5.38 -1.31 13.62
C ARG A 144 -5.82 -2.61 12.94
N VAL A 145 -6.23 -2.50 11.69
CA VAL A 145 -6.79 -3.64 10.92
C VAL A 145 -5.70 -4.65 10.55
N THR A 146 -4.52 -4.16 10.18
CA THR A 146 -3.45 -5.02 9.66
C THR A 146 -2.46 -5.49 10.73
N ASN A 147 -2.43 -4.84 11.90
CA ASN A 147 -1.41 -5.07 12.91
C ASN A 147 0.00 -4.93 12.33
N ALA A 148 0.18 -3.93 11.48
CA ALA A 148 1.42 -3.72 10.75
C ALA A 148 2.60 -3.34 11.65
N VAL A 149 3.80 -3.57 11.14
CA VAL A 149 5.02 -3.01 11.71
C VAL A 149 5.25 -1.64 11.06
N VAL A 150 5.55 -0.63 11.86
CA VAL A 150 5.83 0.73 11.36
C VAL A 150 7.34 0.92 11.29
N LEU A 151 7.85 1.24 10.11
CA LEU A 151 9.28 1.39 9.86
C LEU A 151 9.57 2.65 9.06
N ASN A 152 10.78 3.17 9.20
CA ASN A 152 11.32 4.15 8.27
C ASN A 152 11.96 3.39 7.09
N LEU A 153 11.34 3.49 5.91
CA LEU A 153 11.81 2.83 4.69
C LEU A 153 12.31 3.83 3.66
N GLN A 154 12.39 5.10 4.02
CA GLN A 154 12.80 6.16 3.13
C GLN A 154 14.27 6.03 2.76
N VAL A 155 14.60 6.28 1.49
CA VAL A 155 15.98 6.39 1.04
C VAL A 155 16.62 7.62 1.72
N ASP A 156 17.81 7.44 2.29
CA ASP A 156 18.49 8.51 2.98
C ASP A 156 18.92 9.61 1.99
N SER A 157 18.68 10.88 2.33
CA SER A 157 18.96 12.02 1.45
C SER A 157 20.42 12.12 1.06
N GLN A 158 21.34 11.67 1.90
CA GLN A 158 22.78 11.66 1.61
C GLN A 158 23.14 10.71 0.46
N MET A 159 22.33 9.65 0.25
CA MET A 159 22.56 8.70 -0.83
C MET A 159 22.04 9.20 -2.18
N GLU A 160 21.19 10.19 -2.17
CA GLU A 160 20.66 10.80 -3.39
C GLU A 160 21.68 11.73 -4.06
N HIS A 161 22.70 12.18 -3.33
CA HIS A 161 23.72 13.09 -3.82
C HIS A 161 25.02 12.39 -4.22
N GLU A 162 25.11 11.11 -4.01
CA GLU A 162 26.25 10.28 -4.42
C GLU A 162 25.94 9.50 -5.70
#